data_c43205cbbf47ed8ceae724de9e978640
#
_entry.id   c43205cbbf47ed8ceae724de9e978640
#
_cell.length_a   1.000
_cell.length_b   1.000
_cell.length_c   1.000
_cell.angle_alpha   90.00
_cell.angle_beta   90.00
_cell.angle_gamma   90.00
#
_symmetry.space_group_name_H-M   'P 1'
#
loop_
_entity.id
_entity.type
_entity.pdbx_description
1 polymer ?
#
loop_
_entity_poly.entity_id
_entity_poly.type
_entity_poly.pdbx_seq_one_letter_code
_entity_poly.pdbx_strand_id
1 'polypeptide(L)'
;IFKLREDVKFSDGTPFTSEDVVFSILRAKQRTSDFKEYISTVSGVTAVNDYTVEITTSKPNPILLNQLSNIFIMSKKWSQKNFAVQAQNWDAGQETFSATNAMGTGPFKITLREPNTKTVFKRNKKWWGTMKDNKVTEIHLLPIKNAATRVAALLSGEIDVVTDAPVQDLARIKN
;
A
#
# COMPACT_ATOMS: atom_id res chain seq x y z
N ILE A 1 -2.55 20.13 -10.26
CA ILE A 1 -2.56 20.53 -8.84
C ILE A 1 -3.53 19.63 -8.10
N PHE A 2 -3.10 19.08 -6.95
CA PHE A 2 -3.90 18.22 -6.08
C PHE A 2 -4.09 18.89 -4.73
N LYS A 3 -5.35 18.94 -4.29
CA LYS A 3 -5.70 19.33 -2.92
C LYS A 3 -5.78 18.08 -2.08
N LEU A 4 -5.04 18.03 -1.00
CA LEU A 4 -5.00 16.90 -0.08
C LEU A 4 -6.04 17.08 1.03
N ARG A 5 -6.45 15.97 1.62
CA ARG A 5 -7.28 15.97 2.83
C ARG A 5 -6.44 16.41 4.03
N GLU A 6 -7.01 17.24 4.90
CA GLU A 6 -6.34 17.80 6.07
C GLU A 6 -6.53 16.93 7.34
N ASP A 7 -7.52 16.03 7.33
CA ASP A 7 -7.90 15.19 8.47
C ASP A 7 -7.17 13.83 8.50
N VAL A 8 -6.33 13.53 7.50
CA VAL A 8 -5.63 12.25 7.37
C VAL A 8 -4.43 12.17 8.31
N LYS A 9 -4.31 11.00 8.99
CA LYS A 9 -3.15 10.69 9.85
C LYS A 9 -2.60 9.31 9.49
N PHE A 10 -1.29 9.18 9.63
CA PHE A 10 -0.65 7.87 9.63
C PHE A 10 -1.05 7.03 10.84
N SER A 11 -0.78 5.74 10.80
CA SER A 11 -1.20 4.81 11.85
C SER A 11 -0.52 5.03 13.22
N ASP A 12 0.55 5.80 13.27
CA ASP A 12 1.19 6.29 14.50
C ASP A 12 0.55 7.58 15.05
N GLY A 13 -0.34 8.22 14.27
CA GLY A 13 -1.03 9.45 14.61
C GLY A 13 -0.35 10.71 14.06
N THR A 14 0.79 10.61 13.37
CA THR A 14 1.41 11.75 12.70
C THR A 14 0.56 12.25 11.54
N PRO A 15 0.49 13.57 11.27
CA PRO A 15 -0.27 14.11 10.16
C PRO A 15 0.31 13.67 8.81
N PHE A 16 -0.56 13.48 7.83
CA PHE A 16 -0.22 13.32 6.43
C PHE A 16 -0.15 14.71 5.78
N THR A 17 0.92 14.97 5.02
CA THR A 17 1.13 16.25 4.35
C THR A 17 1.61 16.08 2.91
N SER A 18 1.70 17.18 2.18
CA SER A 18 2.25 17.25 0.83
C SER A 18 3.70 16.75 0.74
N GLU A 19 4.48 16.93 1.81
CA GLU A 19 5.85 16.44 1.91
C GLU A 19 5.94 14.91 1.81
N ASP A 20 4.94 14.19 2.34
CA ASP A 20 4.87 12.73 2.23
C ASP A 20 4.54 12.30 0.80
N VAL A 21 3.70 13.06 0.09
CA VAL A 21 3.38 12.83 -1.32
C VAL A 21 4.62 13.04 -2.19
N VAL A 22 5.31 14.18 -2.02
CA VAL A 22 6.55 14.50 -2.73
C VAL A 22 7.60 13.40 -2.48
N PHE A 23 7.81 13.03 -1.23
CA PHE A 23 8.73 11.97 -0.85
C PHE A 23 8.40 10.64 -1.56
N SER A 24 7.13 10.23 -1.53
CA SER A 24 6.69 8.95 -2.07
C SER A 24 6.84 8.88 -3.60
N ILE A 25 6.50 9.96 -4.31
CA ILE A 25 6.67 10.04 -5.76
C ILE A 25 8.16 10.02 -6.11
N LEU A 26 9.01 10.79 -5.43
CA LEU A 26 10.45 10.79 -5.67
C LEU A 26 11.08 9.42 -5.36
N ARG A 27 10.62 8.74 -4.31
CA ARG A 27 11.05 7.38 -3.99
C ARG A 27 10.64 6.39 -5.08
N ALA A 28 9.39 6.48 -5.57
CA ALA A 28 8.90 5.64 -6.65
C ALA A 28 9.65 5.87 -7.98
N LYS A 29 10.24 7.06 -8.20
CA LYS A 29 11.09 7.37 -9.38
C LYS A 29 12.49 6.75 -9.32
N GLN A 30 12.93 6.23 -8.20
CA GLN A 30 14.28 5.66 -8.06
C GLN A 30 14.47 4.48 -9.01
N ARG A 31 15.70 4.30 -9.51
CA ARG A 31 16.05 3.30 -10.54
C ARG A 31 15.64 1.88 -10.16
N THR A 32 15.75 1.52 -8.90
CA THR A 32 15.44 0.20 -8.35
C THR A 32 13.96 0.01 -8.00
N SER A 33 13.13 1.05 -8.16
CA SER A 33 11.70 0.96 -7.83
C SER A 33 10.91 0.24 -8.93
N ASP A 34 10.08 -0.72 -8.54
CA ASP A 34 9.12 -1.39 -9.43
C ASP A 34 7.98 -0.46 -9.89
N PHE A 35 7.80 0.68 -9.19
CA PHE A 35 6.75 1.67 -9.48
C PHE A 35 7.18 2.78 -10.45
N LYS A 36 8.44 2.84 -10.88
CA LYS A 36 8.97 3.91 -11.73
C LYS A 36 8.23 4.09 -13.05
N GLU A 37 7.73 3.01 -13.63
CA GLU A 37 7.01 3.05 -14.91
C GLU A 37 5.66 3.80 -14.79
N TYR A 38 4.96 3.69 -13.65
CA TYR A 38 3.70 4.41 -13.42
C TYR A 38 3.87 5.94 -13.41
N ILE A 39 5.07 6.43 -13.13
CA ILE A 39 5.36 7.85 -13.01
C ILE A 39 6.47 8.31 -13.97
N SER A 40 6.74 7.55 -15.02
CA SER A 40 7.80 7.86 -16.02
C SER A 40 7.59 9.21 -16.71
N THR A 41 6.33 9.65 -16.88
CA THR A 41 6.01 10.97 -17.45
C THR A 41 6.07 12.12 -16.44
N VAL A 42 6.15 11.83 -15.13
CA VAL A 42 6.24 12.89 -14.12
C VAL A 42 7.63 13.52 -14.16
N SER A 43 7.70 14.79 -14.57
CA SER A 43 8.94 15.57 -14.64
C SER A 43 9.25 16.31 -13.34
N GLY A 44 8.21 16.70 -12.59
CA GLY A 44 8.36 17.38 -11.30
C GLY A 44 7.23 17.10 -10.34
N VAL A 45 7.52 17.22 -9.05
CA VAL A 45 6.56 17.18 -7.96
C VAL A 45 7.00 18.16 -6.87
N THR A 46 6.11 19.04 -6.46
CA THR A 46 6.41 20.13 -5.51
C THR A 46 5.29 20.27 -4.48
N ALA A 47 5.66 20.40 -3.21
CA ALA A 47 4.76 20.81 -2.14
C ALA A 47 4.55 22.33 -2.23
N VAL A 48 3.35 22.77 -2.59
CA VAL A 48 3.00 24.20 -2.65
C VAL A 48 2.73 24.74 -1.25
N ASN A 49 2.05 23.95 -0.43
CA ASN A 49 1.84 24.13 1.00
C ASN A 49 1.54 22.75 1.62
N ASP A 50 1.24 22.68 2.91
CA ASP A 50 1.05 21.43 3.64
C ASP A 50 0.01 20.49 3.00
N TYR A 51 -0.98 21.03 2.28
CA TYR A 51 -2.09 20.26 1.71
C TYR A 51 -2.31 20.52 0.20
N THR A 52 -1.28 21.02 -0.49
CA THR A 52 -1.35 21.24 -1.93
C THR A 52 -0.08 20.74 -2.59
N VAL A 53 -0.24 19.84 -3.57
CA VAL A 53 0.86 19.30 -4.37
C VAL A 53 0.66 19.70 -5.84
N GLU A 54 1.72 20.15 -6.46
CA GLU A 54 1.81 20.33 -7.89
C GLU A 54 2.62 19.16 -8.50
N ILE A 55 2.06 18.53 -9.53
CA ILE A 55 2.73 17.48 -10.30
C ILE A 55 2.79 17.97 -11.76
N THR A 56 3.99 18.04 -12.31
CA THR A 56 4.24 18.37 -13.72
C THR A 56 4.62 17.13 -14.50
N THR A 57 4.20 17.09 -15.77
CA THR A 57 4.53 15.99 -16.68
C THR A 57 5.32 16.52 -17.88
N SER A 58 6.23 15.72 -18.42
CA SER A 58 7.05 16.06 -19.57
C SER A 58 6.25 16.15 -20.88
N LYS A 59 5.08 15.51 -20.92
CA LYS A 59 4.12 15.52 -22.03
C LYS A 59 2.71 15.30 -21.49
N PRO A 60 1.64 15.67 -22.23
CA PRO A 60 0.28 15.37 -21.82
C PRO A 60 0.09 13.89 -21.51
N ASN A 61 -0.50 13.59 -20.35
CA ASN A 61 -0.74 12.22 -19.90
C ASN A 61 -2.19 12.06 -19.41
N PRO A 62 -3.14 11.63 -20.26
CA PRO A 62 -4.54 11.51 -19.90
C PRO A 62 -4.83 10.40 -18.86
N ILE A 63 -3.91 9.44 -18.69
CA ILE A 63 -4.06 8.34 -17.73
C ILE A 63 -3.27 8.56 -16.42
N LEU A 64 -2.73 9.75 -16.21
CA LEU A 64 -1.91 10.05 -15.02
C LEU A 64 -2.62 9.69 -13.72
N LEU A 65 -3.92 9.98 -13.59
CA LEU A 65 -4.67 9.68 -12.36
C LEU A 65 -4.71 8.16 -12.06
N ASN A 66 -4.93 7.35 -13.11
CA ASN A 66 -4.91 5.89 -12.97
C ASN A 66 -3.51 5.37 -12.62
N GLN A 67 -2.47 5.98 -13.15
CA GLN A 67 -1.08 5.64 -12.82
C GLN A 67 -0.75 6.01 -11.38
N LEU A 68 -1.14 7.20 -10.93
CA LEU A 68 -0.93 7.66 -9.56
C LEU A 68 -1.66 6.80 -8.52
N SER A 69 -2.78 6.16 -8.87
CA SER A 69 -3.48 5.25 -7.95
C SER A 69 -2.66 4.02 -7.54
N ASN A 70 -1.58 3.71 -8.25
CA ASN A 70 -0.62 2.66 -7.90
C ASN A 70 0.49 3.15 -6.95
N ILE A 71 0.58 4.44 -6.69
CA ILE A 71 1.61 5.02 -5.83
C ILE A 71 1.07 5.17 -4.41
N PHE A 72 1.49 4.27 -3.54
CA PHE A 72 1.12 4.33 -2.12
C PHE A 72 1.98 5.35 -1.39
N ILE A 73 1.32 6.22 -0.63
CA ILE A 73 2.01 7.27 0.11
C ILE A 73 2.59 6.72 1.41
N MET A 74 3.88 6.95 1.60
CA MET A 74 4.65 6.58 2.78
C MET A 74 4.94 7.82 3.63
N SER A 75 4.99 7.66 4.94
CA SER A 75 5.46 8.73 5.82
C SER A 75 6.95 9.02 5.58
N LYS A 76 7.27 10.23 5.15
CA LYS A 76 8.65 10.71 4.98
C LYS A 76 9.45 10.57 6.29
N LYS A 77 8.86 11.06 7.39
CA LYS A 77 9.48 11.01 8.72
C LYS A 77 9.76 9.58 9.19
N TRP A 78 8.80 8.67 9.02
CA TRP A 78 8.97 7.28 9.38
C TRP A 78 10.04 6.61 8.51
N SER A 79 10.04 6.87 7.21
CA SER A 79 11.01 6.32 6.27
C SER A 79 12.44 6.77 6.58
N GLN A 80 12.61 8.05 6.92
CA GLN A 80 13.91 8.58 7.35
C GLN A 80 14.40 7.93 8.65
N LYS A 81 13.51 7.84 9.67
CA LYS A 81 13.83 7.23 10.96
C LYS A 81 14.25 5.76 10.85
N ASN A 82 13.69 5.03 9.89
CA ASN A 82 13.89 3.59 9.74
C ASN A 82 14.80 3.22 8.54
N PHE A 83 15.56 4.17 8.02
CA PHE A 83 16.49 3.96 6.89
C PHE A 83 15.81 3.36 5.64
N ALA A 84 14.53 3.68 5.42
CA ALA A 84 13.69 3.19 4.32
C ALA A 84 13.44 4.25 3.22
N VAL A 85 14.35 5.23 3.10
CA VAL A 85 14.28 6.31 2.10
C VAL A 85 14.49 5.77 0.68
N GLN A 86 15.37 4.79 0.54
CA GLN A 86 15.63 4.18 -0.76
C GLN A 86 14.56 3.15 -1.11
N ALA A 87 14.26 3.02 -2.41
CA ALA A 87 13.46 1.92 -2.91
C ALA A 87 14.21 0.60 -2.73
N GLN A 88 13.44 -0.49 -2.63
CA GLN A 88 13.99 -1.84 -2.54
C GLN A 88 14.86 -2.13 -3.77
N ASN A 89 15.99 -2.78 -3.55
CA ASN A 89 16.85 -3.28 -4.62
C ASN A 89 16.89 -4.81 -4.59
N TRP A 90 15.94 -5.40 -5.29
CA TRP A 90 15.80 -6.86 -5.35
C TRP A 90 16.98 -7.53 -6.06
N ASP A 91 17.52 -6.89 -7.12
CA ASP A 91 18.66 -7.42 -7.88
C ASP A 91 19.93 -7.54 -7.02
N ALA A 92 20.10 -6.64 -6.06
CA ALA A 92 21.22 -6.66 -5.12
C ALA A 92 20.94 -7.48 -3.85
N GLY A 93 19.76 -8.09 -3.72
CA GLY A 93 19.34 -8.80 -2.51
C GLY A 93 19.24 -7.90 -1.27
N GLN A 94 19.14 -6.58 -1.45
CA GLN A 94 19.09 -5.61 -0.36
C GLN A 94 17.65 -5.39 0.07
N GLU A 95 17.29 -5.87 1.24
CA GLU A 95 16.00 -5.58 1.85
C GLU A 95 16.08 -4.31 2.70
N THR A 96 15.13 -3.39 2.46
CA THR A 96 14.95 -2.22 3.31
C THR A 96 13.98 -2.53 4.44
N PHE A 97 14.00 -1.76 5.52
CA PHE A 97 13.05 -1.93 6.63
C PHE A 97 11.58 -1.92 6.16
N SER A 98 11.27 -1.22 5.06
CA SER A 98 9.93 -1.18 4.47
C SER A 98 9.50 -2.47 3.75
N ALA A 99 10.38 -3.46 3.56
CA ALA A 99 10.01 -4.77 3.00
C ALA A 99 9.09 -5.57 3.93
N THR A 100 9.30 -5.42 5.24
CA THR A 100 8.55 -6.15 6.28
C THR A 100 7.72 -5.25 7.19
N ASN A 101 7.91 -3.94 7.11
CA ASN A 101 7.23 -2.94 7.93
C ASN A 101 6.58 -1.87 7.06
N ALA A 102 5.46 -1.33 7.52
CA ALA A 102 4.78 -0.26 6.80
C ALA A 102 4.17 0.77 7.76
N MET A 103 4.15 2.02 7.31
CA MET A 103 3.46 3.13 7.95
C MET A 103 2.52 3.76 6.92
N GLY A 104 1.24 3.42 7.00
CA GLY A 104 0.21 3.88 6.08
C GLY A 104 -0.89 4.65 6.79
N THR A 105 -1.83 5.17 6.00
CA THR A 105 -2.99 5.96 6.45
C THR A 105 -4.29 5.16 6.45
N GLY A 106 -4.22 3.84 6.22
CA GLY A 106 -5.37 2.96 6.06
C GLY A 106 -6.06 2.55 7.37
N PRO A 107 -7.23 1.89 7.23
CA PRO A 107 -8.03 1.40 8.36
C PRO A 107 -7.40 0.23 9.12
N PHE A 108 -6.43 -0.44 8.52
CA PHE A 108 -5.64 -1.49 9.13
C PHE A 108 -4.16 -1.17 9.05
N LYS A 109 -3.38 -1.67 10.00
CA LYS A 109 -1.92 -1.57 10.05
C LYS A 109 -1.28 -2.93 10.15
N ILE A 110 -0.16 -3.12 9.48
CA ILE A 110 0.66 -4.34 9.60
C ILE A 110 1.25 -4.41 11.01
N THR A 111 1.09 -5.55 11.65
CA THR A 111 1.69 -5.85 12.96
C THR A 111 2.69 -6.99 12.91
N LEU A 112 2.61 -7.83 11.88
CA LEU A 112 3.55 -8.89 11.59
C LEU A 112 3.61 -9.11 10.09
N ARG A 113 4.79 -9.30 9.54
CA ARG A 113 4.99 -9.79 8.18
C ARG A 113 6.13 -10.80 8.18
N GLU A 114 5.77 -12.03 7.92
CA GLU A 114 6.69 -13.14 7.63
C GLU A 114 6.57 -13.43 6.13
N PRO A 115 7.59 -13.09 5.31
CA PRO A 115 7.55 -13.30 3.88
C PRO A 115 7.21 -14.74 3.52
N ASN A 116 6.33 -14.93 2.53
CA ASN A 116 5.82 -16.23 2.07
C ASN A 116 5.05 -17.08 3.11
N THR A 117 4.91 -16.63 4.35
CA THR A 117 4.21 -17.36 5.43
C THR A 117 2.90 -16.69 5.80
N LYS A 118 2.96 -15.48 6.34
CA LYS A 118 1.74 -14.71 6.68
C LYS A 118 2.02 -13.23 6.86
N THR A 119 0.95 -12.44 6.69
CA THR A 119 0.92 -11.05 7.11
C THR A 119 -0.29 -10.82 8.01
N VAL A 120 -0.07 -10.22 9.18
CA VAL A 120 -1.13 -9.90 10.15
C VAL A 120 -1.38 -8.40 10.13
N PHE A 121 -2.64 -8.06 9.94
CA PHE A 121 -3.12 -6.69 9.99
C PHE A 121 -4.06 -6.53 11.20
N LYS A 122 -3.89 -5.46 11.96
CA LYS A 122 -4.81 -5.08 13.04
C LYS A 122 -5.49 -3.77 12.72
N ARG A 123 -6.73 -3.65 13.18
CA ARG A 123 -7.52 -2.43 13.02
C ARG A 123 -6.76 -1.22 13.55
N ASN A 124 -6.67 -0.16 12.75
CA ASN A 124 -6.17 1.13 13.17
C ASN A 124 -7.29 1.90 13.90
N LYS A 125 -7.27 1.84 15.24
CA LYS A 125 -8.27 2.54 16.08
C LYS A 125 -8.25 4.06 15.94
N LYS A 126 -7.15 4.63 15.39
CA LYS A 126 -6.96 6.05 15.14
C LYS A 126 -7.18 6.42 13.68
N TRP A 127 -7.79 5.52 12.90
CA TRP A 127 -8.06 5.81 11.50
C TRP A 127 -9.01 7.01 11.38
N TRP A 128 -8.67 7.92 10.50
CA TRP A 128 -9.37 9.16 10.23
C TRP A 128 -10.74 8.98 9.53
N GLY A 129 -10.99 7.83 8.91
CA GLY A 129 -12.25 7.53 8.24
C GLY A 129 -13.26 6.83 9.15
N THR A 130 -14.40 6.46 8.58
CA THR A 130 -15.48 5.76 9.29
C THR A 130 -15.63 4.34 8.75
N MET A 131 -15.55 3.36 9.65
CA MET A 131 -15.85 1.95 9.35
C MET A 131 -17.21 1.60 9.98
N LYS A 132 -18.30 2.05 9.36
CA LYS A 132 -19.65 1.67 9.80
C LYS A 132 -19.82 0.16 9.61
N ASP A 133 -20.40 -0.49 10.62
CA ASP A 133 -20.83 -1.90 10.59
C ASP A 133 -19.72 -2.96 10.36
N ASN A 134 -18.46 -2.55 10.25
CA ASN A 134 -17.35 -3.49 10.10
C ASN A 134 -16.83 -3.94 11.48
N LYS A 135 -17.05 -5.21 11.82
CA LYS A 135 -16.61 -5.83 13.07
C LYS A 135 -15.22 -6.47 12.99
N VAL A 136 -14.61 -6.53 11.81
CA VAL A 136 -13.29 -7.13 11.64
C VAL A 136 -12.24 -6.30 12.38
N THR A 137 -11.53 -6.93 13.28
CA THR A 137 -10.48 -6.31 14.10
C THR A 137 -9.08 -6.73 13.69
N GLU A 138 -8.97 -7.90 13.07
CA GLU A 138 -7.70 -8.49 12.63
C GLU A 138 -7.90 -9.24 11.32
N ILE A 139 -6.89 -9.21 10.43
CA ILE A 139 -6.89 -9.92 9.16
C ILE A 139 -5.56 -10.67 9.05
N HIS A 140 -5.63 -11.97 8.76
CA HIS A 140 -4.48 -12.80 8.45
C HIS A 140 -4.44 -13.07 6.94
N LEU A 141 -3.43 -12.56 6.27
CA LEU A 141 -3.19 -12.88 4.86
C LEU A 141 -2.21 -14.05 4.78
N LEU A 142 -2.70 -15.17 4.23
CA LEU A 142 -1.94 -16.43 4.08
C LEU A 142 -1.68 -16.68 2.58
N PRO A 143 -0.42 -16.69 2.13
CA PRO A 143 -0.07 -16.98 0.73
C PRO A 143 -0.18 -18.49 0.46
N ILE A 144 -1.32 -18.97 -0.04
CA ILE A 144 -1.51 -20.36 -0.45
C ILE A 144 -1.38 -20.44 -1.98
N LYS A 145 -0.24 -20.93 -2.47
CA LYS A 145 0.08 -20.92 -3.92
C LYS A 145 -0.82 -21.84 -4.74
N ASN A 146 -1.13 -23.04 -4.24
CA ASN A 146 -1.96 -24.01 -4.95
C ASN A 146 -3.44 -23.64 -4.87
N ALA A 147 -4.10 -23.54 -6.04
CA ALA A 147 -5.51 -23.13 -6.13
C ALA A 147 -6.47 -24.14 -5.50
N ALA A 148 -6.24 -25.45 -5.70
CA ALA A 148 -7.09 -26.50 -5.13
C ALA A 148 -6.99 -26.50 -3.59
N THR A 149 -5.79 -26.28 -3.04
CA THR A 149 -5.57 -26.15 -1.59
C THR A 149 -6.30 -24.91 -1.03
N ARG A 150 -6.28 -23.77 -1.74
CA ARG A 150 -7.04 -22.57 -1.31
C ARG A 150 -8.54 -22.83 -1.26
N VAL A 151 -9.09 -23.50 -2.27
CA VAL A 151 -10.52 -23.86 -2.31
C VAL A 151 -10.86 -24.84 -1.19
N ALA A 152 -10.04 -25.86 -0.96
CA ALA A 152 -10.23 -26.81 0.13
C ALA A 152 -10.23 -26.12 1.51
N ALA A 153 -9.27 -25.20 1.75
CA ALA A 153 -9.18 -24.44 2.99
C ALA A 153 -10.41 -23.52 3.21
N LEU A 154 -10.95 -22.92 2.14
CA LEU A 154 -12.21 -22.18 2.22
C LEU A 154 -13.39 -23.06 2.59
N LEU A 155 -13.53 -24.20 1.93
CA LEU A 155 -14.66 -25.12 2.17
C LEU A 155 -14.60 -25.81 3.53
N SER A 156 -13.41 -26.00 4.09
CA SER A 156 -13.21 -26.51 5.45
C SER A 156 -13.39 -25.46 6.55
N GLY A 157 -13.48 -24.17 6.18
CA GLY A 157 -13.54 -23.06 7.14
C GLY A 157 -12.19 -22.72 7.79
N GLU A 158 -11.07 -23.23 7.23
CA GLU A 158 -9.72 -22.85 7.69
C GLU A 158 -9.39 -21.38 7.31
N ILE A 159 -9.94 -20.91 6.19
CA ILE A 159 -9.89 -19.50 5.79
C ILE A 159 -11.29 -18.98 5.47
N ASP A 160 -11.51 -17.68 5.66
CA ASP A 160 -12.82 -17.04 5.49
C ASP A 160 -13.01 -16.45 4.09
N VAL A 161 -11.92 -16.12 3.39
CA VAL A 161 -11.95 -15.42 2.09
C VAL A 161 -10.87 -15.93 1.16
N VAL A 162 -11.22 -16.15 -0.10
CA VAL A 162 -10.30 -16.40 -1.21
C VAL A 162 -10.43 -15.27 -2.22
N THR A 163 -9.32 -14.58 -2.52
CA THR A 163 -9.30 -13.46 -3.48
C THR A 163 -9.18 -13.91 -4.94
N ASP A 164 -8.71 -15.15 -5.18
CA ASP A 164 -8.40 -15.68 -6.51
C ASP A 164 -8.94 -17.11 -6.60
N ALA A 165 -10.27 -17.22 -6.66
CA ALA A 165 -10.96 -18.51 -6.81
C ALA A 165 -10.96 -18.95 -8.28
N PRO A 166 -10.56 -20.22 -8.59
CA PRO A 166 -10.66 -20.74 -9.94
C PRO A 166 -12.10 -20.77 -10.44
N VAL A 167 -12.30 -20.39 -11.71
CA VAL A 167 -13.65 -20.31 -12.30
C VAL A 167 -14.39 -21.64 -12.25
N GLN A 168 -13.69 -22.76 -12.46
CA GLN A 168 -14.26 -24.12 -12.42
C GLN A 168 -14.75 -24.54 -11.03
N ASP A 169 -14.27 -23.91 -9.96
CA ASP A 169 -14.66 -24.22 -8.58
C ASP A 169 -15.79 -23.33 -8.04
N LEU A 170 -16.22 -22.30 -8.80
CA LEU A 170 -17.25 -21.35 -8.34
C LEU A 170 -18.57 -22.01 -7.99
N ALA A 171 -19.00 -23.04 -8.76
CA ALA A 171 -20.23 -23.78 -8.46
C ALA A 171 -20.13 -24.52 -7.11
N ARG A 172 -18.97 -25.11 -6.82
CA ARG A 172 -18.69 -25.81 -5.56
C ARG A 172 -18.58 -24.89 -4.36
N ILE A 173 -18.09 -23.68 -4.56
CA ILE A 173 -17.94 -22.66 -3.49
C ILE A 173 -19.30 -22.03 -3.13
N LYS A 174 -20.24 -21.95 -4.09
CA LYS A 174 -21.56 -21.33 -3.89
C LYS A 174 -22.58 -22.23 -3.18
N ASN A 175 -22.36 -23.52 -3.12
CA ASN A 175 -23.22 -24.52 -2.48
C ASN A 175 -22.78 -24.76 -1.04
#